data_2d8a324c955368d9b752918214d907ba
#
_entry.id   2d8a324c955368d9b752918214d907ba
#
_cell.length_a   1.000
_cell.length_b   1.000
_cell.length_c   1.000
_cell.angle_alpha   90.00
_cell.angle_beta   90.00
_cell.angle_gamma   90.00
#
_symmetry.space_group_name_H-M   'P 1'
#
loop_
_entity.id
_entity.type
_entity.pdbx_description
1 polymer ?
#
loop_
_entity_poly.entity_id
_entity_poly.type
_entity_poly.pdbx_seq_one_letter_code
_entity_poly.pdbx_strand_id
1 'polypeptide(L)'
;MKVDATIYKGSDGFYTCYVEDELPGFILSGYGETAEEAKADMLSVYEDIKELRAEEGKETIELDIVYKYDLQAFFNYFNWLNTTKVAEAAGVNPSLMRQYSSGVAKAGEKQYEKIRTAINKMSTDLYRARL
;
A
#
# COMPACT_ATOMS: atom_id res chain seq x y z
N MET A 1 5.32 17.90 -3.11
CA MET A 1 5.78 17.38 -1.82
C MET A 1 5.68 15.86 -1.81
N LYS A 2 6.78 15.18 -1.57
CA LYS A 2 6.79 13.71 -1.53
C LYS A 2 6.42 13.23 -0.15
N VAL A 3 5.45 12.32 -0.06
CA VAL A 3 4.97 11.77 1.22
C VAL A 3 4.80 10.26 1.14
N ASP A 4 4.87 9.59 2.28
CA ASP A 4 4.63 8.16 2.41
C ASP A 4 3.24 7.92 2.99
N ALA A 5 2.46 7.08 2.33
CA ALA A 5 1.20 6.58 2.86
C ALA A 5 1.35 5.10 3.18
N THR A 6 0.89 4.69 4.34
CA THR A 6 0.96 3.30 4.79
C THR A 6 -0.42 2.66 4.69
N ILE A 7 -0.48 1.46 4.13
CA ILE A 7 -1.70 0.67 4.03
C ILE A 7 -1.53 -0.62 4.82
N TYR A 8 -2.43 -0.85 5.77
CA TYR A 8 -2.40 -2.02 6.63
C TYR A 8 -3.81 -2.43 7.04
N LYS A 9 -3.95 -3.68 7.47
CA LYS A 9 -5.21 -4.17 8.04
C LYS A 9 -5.19 -3.97 9.55
N GLY A 10 -6.18 -3.25 10.06
CA GLY A 10 -6.33 -3.01 11.49
C GLY A 10 -6.92 -4.22 12.23
N SER A 11 -6.87 -4.17 13.56
CA SER A 11 -7.44 -5.21 14.44
C SER A 11 -8.96 -5.33 14.33
N ASP A 12 -9.63 -4.29 13.82
CA ASP A 12 -11.07 -4.26 13.57
C ASP A 12 -11.46 -4.99 12.27
N GLY A 13 -10.49 -5.47 11.49
CA GLY A 13 -10.72 -6.15 10.22
C GLY A 13 -10.82 -5.23 9.02
N PHE A 14 -10.79 -3.91 9.22
CA PHE A 14 -10.78 -2.92 8.14
C PHE A 14 -9.36 -2.54 7.75
N TYR A 15 -9.19 -2.15 6.50
CA TYR A 15 -7.93 -1.59 6.02
C TYR A 15 -7.90 -0.09 6.25
N THR A 16 -6.72 0.40 6.58
CA THR A 16 -6.45 1.83 6.77
C THR A 16 -5.33 2.25 5.82
N CYS A 17 -5.50 3.41 5.21
CA CYS A 17 -4.47 4.09 4.43
C CYS A 17 -4.27 5.47 5.05
N TYR A 18 -3.04 5.81 5.46
CA TYR A 18 -2.80 7.11 6.06
C TYR A 18 -1.41 7.64 5.71
N VAL A 19 -1.31 8.97 5.66
CA VAL A 19 -0.04 9.67 5.44
C VAL A 19 0.59 9.94 6.81
N GLU A 20 1.80 9.41 7.02
CA GLU A 20 2.55 9.59 8.27
C GLU A 20 3.21 10.95 8.37
N ASP A 21 3.54 11.56 7.23
CA ASP A 21 4.20 12.85 7.19
C ASP A 21 3.28 13.96 7.70
N GLU A 22 3.88 14.95 8.34
CA GLU A 22 3.14 16.13 8.78
C GLU A 22 2.71 16.96 7.57
N LEU A 23 1.42 17.22 7.48
CA LEU A 23 0.83 18.01 6.40
C LEU A 23 0.34 19.36 6.94
N PRO A 24 0.40 20.45 6.14
CA PRO A 24 0.06 21.76 6.63
C PRO A 24 -1.45 21.95 6.85
N GLY A 25 -1.88 21.78 8.10
CA GLY A 25 -3.24 22.08 8.53
C GLY A 25 -4.26 20.99 8.29
N PHE A 26 -3.86 19.77 7.91
CA PHE A 26 -4.79 18.66 7.73
C PHE A 26 -4.13 17.30 7.95
N ILE A 27 -4.98 16.31 8.19
CA ILE A 27 -4.60 14.90 8.32
C ILE A 27 -5.21 14.16 7.14
N LEU A 28 -4.48 13.23 6.55
CA LEU A 28 -4.94 12.48 5.40
C LEU A 28 -4.97 10.98 5.72
N SER A 29 -6.17 10.41 5.74
CA SER A 29 -6.39 8.98 5.97
C SER A 29 -7.65 8.50 5.27
N GLY A 30 -7.76 7.19 5.09
CA GLY A 30 -8.92 6.54 4.52
C GLY A 30 -9.11 5.14 5.07
N TYR A 31 -10.33 4.62 4.99
CA TYR A 31 -10.73 3.32 5.51
C TYR A 31 -11.52 2.55 4.45
N GLY A 32 -11.48 1.23 4.54
CA GLY A 32 -12.27 0.37 3.68
C GLY A 32 -12.21 -1.09 4.07
N GLU A 33 -13.07 -1.89 3.48
CA GLU A 33 -13.07 -3.35 3.67
C GLU A 33 -11.91 -4.01 2.91
N THR A 34 -11.34 -3.31 1.93
CA THR A 34 -10.18 -3.75 1.16
C THR A 34 -9.12 -2.66 1.15
N ALA A 35 -7.89 -3.04 0.83
CA ALA A 35 -6.79 -2.09 0.67
C ALA A 35 -7.08 -1.08 -0.45
N GLU A 36 -7.72 -1.53 -1.54
CA GLU A 36 -8.14 -0.66 -2.65
C GLU A 36 -9.15 0.40 -2.20
N GLU A 37 -10.16 0.00 -1.42
CA GLU A 37 -11.16 0.92 -0.88
C GLU A 37 -10.55 1.94 0.07
N ALA A 38 -9.64 1.50 0.95
CA ALA A 38 -8.96 2.40 1.87
C ALA A 38 -8.15 3.47 1.14
N LYS A 39 -7.44 3.07 0.11
CA LYS A 39 -6.67 3.98 -0.75
C LYS A 39 -7.59 4.96 -1.48
N ALA A 40 -8.67 4.47 -2.08
CA ALA A 40 -9.64 5.30 -2.79
C ALA A 40 -10.31 6.31 -1.85
N ASP A 41 -10.65 5.88 -0.64
CA ASP A 41 -11.24 6.75 0.38
C ASP A 41 -10.28 7.88 0.76
N MET A 42 -9.01 7.57 1.01
CA MET A 42 -8.01 8.59 1.31
C MET A 42 -7.86 9.59 0.16
N LEU A 43 -7.83 9.13 -1.08
CA LEU A 43 -7.72 10.01 -2.24
C LEU A 43 -8.95 10.90 -2.41
N SER A 44 -10.13 10.39 -2.09
CA SER A 44 -11.37 11.19 -2.07
C SER A 44 -11.31 12.31 -1.03
N VAL A 45 -10.82 12.00 0.17
CA VAL A 45 -10.60 13.00 1.23
C VAL A 45 -9.61 14.06 0.76
N TYR A 46 -8.55 13.66 0.09
CA TYR A 46 -7.56 14.60 -0.44
C TYR A 46 -8.18 15.56 -1.47
N GLU A 47 -9.04 15.06 -2.37
CA GLU A 47 -9.74 15.90 -3.34
C GLU A 47 -10.65 16.93 -2.63
N ASP A 48 -11.37 16.49 -1.61
CA ASP A 48 -12.23 17.40 -0.82
C ASP A 48 -11.40 18.49 -0.13
N ILE A 49 -10.23 18.15 0.40
CA ILE A 49 -9.33 19.11 1.04
C ILE A 49 -8.81 20.13 0.02
N LYS A 50 -8.46 19.69 -1.19
CA LYS A 50 -8.03 20.60 -2.26
C LYS A 50 -9.11 21.59 -2.64
N GLU A 51 -10.36 21.13 -2.77
CA GLU A 51 -11.50 22.00 -3.06
C GLU A 51 -11.71 23.03 -1.94
N LEU A 52 -11.68 22.60 -0.69
CA LEU A 52 -11.86 23.49 0.46
C LEU A 52 -10.76 24.56 0.51
N ARG A 53 -9.52 24.17 0.28
CA ARG A 53 -8.39 25.11 0.26
C ARG A 53 -8.54 26.13 -0.87
N ALA A 54 -8.98 25.72 -2.03
CA ALA A 54 -9.23 26.62 -3.16
C ALA A 54 -10.33 27.65 -2.82
N GLU A 55 -11.42 27.21 -2.17
CA GLU A 55 -12.49 28.10 -1.71
C GLU A 55 -12.00 29.12 -0.69
N GLU A 56 -11.04 28.74 0.16
CA GLU A 56 -10.43 29.61 1.15
C GLU A 56 -9.32 30.51 0.57
N GLY A 57 -9.03 30.42 -0.73
CA GLY A 57 -7.99 31.18 -1.37
C GLY A 57 -6.56 30.71 -1.05
N LYS A 58 -6.42 29.50 -0.52
CA LYS A 58 -5.12 28.89 -0.21
C LYS A 58 -4.54 28.18 -1.43
N GLU A 59 -3.22 28.08 -1.48
CA GLU A 59 -2.54 27.34 -2.52
C GLU A 59 -2.87 25.85 -2.47
N THR A 60 -2.93 25.22 -3.65
CA THR A 60 -3.06 23.77 -3.75
C THR A 60 -1.76 23.10 -3.30
N ILE A 61 -1.90 22.08 -2.48
CA ILE A 61 -0.77 21.25 -2.06
C ILE A 61 -0.77 20.00 -2.92
N GLU A 62 0.21 19.90 -3.81
CA GLU A 62 0.40 18.71 -4.64
C GLU A 62 1.22 17.67 -3.86
N LEU A 63 0.68 16.48 -3.75
CA LEU A 63 1.33 15.36 -3.07
C LEU A 63 1.75 14.31 -4.09
N ASP A 64 3.02 13.93 -4.00
CA ASP A 64 3.55 12.74 -4.67
C ASP A 64 3.58 11.61 -3.63
N ILE A 65 2.61 10.71 -3.70
CA ILE A 65 2.37 9.72 -2.66
C ILE A 65 3.06 8.41 -3.03
N VAL A 66 3.95 7.94 -2.16
CA VAL A 66 4.55 6.61 -2.21
C VAL A 66 3.78 5.73 -1.22
N TYR A 67 3.28 4.60 -1.69
CA TYR A 67 2.47 3.70 -0.87
C TYR A 67 3.34 2.57 -0.31
N LYS A 68 3.26 2.39 1.01
CA LYS A 68 3.89 1.29 1.72
C LYS A 68 2.81 0.33 2.20
N TYR A 69 3.04 -0.95 2.05
CA TYR A 69 2.09 -2.00 2.42
C TYR A 69 2.73 -2.92 3.43
N ASP A 70 1.97 -3.35 4.45
CA ASP A 70 2.32 -4.60 5.09
C ASP A 70 1.98 -5.75 4.11
N LEU A 71 2.45 -6.96 4.36
CA LEU A 71 2.24 -8.05 3.41
C LEU A 71 0.78 -8.46 3.27
N GLN A 72 0.00 -8.32 4.33
CA GLN A 72 -1.43 -8.60 4.27
C GLN A 72 -2.14 -7.62 3.34
N ALA A 73 -1.88 -6.34 3.48
CA ALA A 73 -2.44 -5.31 2.60
C ALA A 73 -1.90 -5.42 1.17
N PHE A 74 -0.63 -5.76 1.02
CA PHE A 74 0.00 -5.92 -0.30
C PHE A 74 -0.71 -7.01 -1.12
N PHE A 75 -0.87 -8.20 -0.56
CA PHE A 75 -1.53 -9.30 -1.27
C PHE A 75 -3.05 -9.12 -1.39
N ASN A 76 -3.65 -8.29 -0.56
CA ASN A 76 -5.05 -7.90 -0.73
C ASN A 76 -5.21 -6.92 -1.89
N TYR A 77 -4.36 -5.90 -1.96
CA TYR A 77 -4.43 -4.91 -3.04
C TYR A 77 -4.06 -5.53 -4.39
N PHE A 78 -2.95 -6.26 -4.45
CA PHE A 78 -2.46 -6.94 -5.66
C PHE A 78 -2.95 -8.39 -5.69
N ASN A 79 -4.26 -8.57 -5.57
CA ASN A 79 -4.89 -9.89 -5.44
C ASN A 79 -4.82 -10.76 -6.69
N TRP A 80 -4.36 -10.22 -7.80
CA TRP A 80 -4.07 -10.97 -9.02
C TRP A 80 -2.70 -11.65 -9.01
N LEU A 81 -1.86 -11.38 -8.01
CA LEU A 81 -0.60 -12.09 -7.83
C LEU A 81 -0.84 -13.47 -7.22
N ASN A 82 -0.14 -14.46 -7.76
CA ASN A 82 -0.13 -15.81 -7.19
C ASN A 82 0.85 -15.83 -6.01
N THR A 83 0.34 -15.90 -4.79
CA THR A 83 1.14 -15.87 -3.55
C THR A 83 2.20 -16.97 -3.51
N THR A 84 1.86 -18.18 -3.96
CA THR A 84 2.80 -19.31 -4.02
C THR A 84 3.94 -19.05 -4.99
N LYS A 85 3.64 -18.50 -6.16
CA LYS A 85 4.66 -18.17 -7.16
C LYS A 85 5.57 -17.03 -6.71
N VAL A 86 5.02 -16.04 -6.03
CA VAL A 86 5.82 -14.96 -5.41
C VAL A 86 6.76 -15.56 -4.36
N ALA A 87 6.26 -16.45 -3.51
CA ALA A 87 7.07 -17.13 -2.49
C ALA A 87 8.24 -17.91 -3.12
N GLU A 88 7.96 -18.70 -4.15
CA GLU A 88 8.99 -19.46 -4.86
C GLU A 88 10.06 -18.53 -5.45
N ALA A 89 9.66 -17.45 -6.10
CA ALA A 89 10.58 -16.47 -6.67
C ALA A 89 11.41 -15.75 -5.60
N ALA A 90 10.84 -15.53 -4.42
CA ALA A 90 11.51 -14.85 -3.31
C ALA A 90 12.41 -15.78 -2.47
N GLY A 91 12.29 -17.10 -2.66
CA GLY A 91 12.98 -18.07 -1.81
C GLY A 91 12.38 -18.14 -0.40
N VAL A 92 11.09 -17.90 -0.29
CA VAL A 92 10.32 -17.99 0.96
C VAL A 92 9.42 -19.22 0.90
N ASN A 93 9.32 -19.95 2.01
CA ASN A 93 8.43 -21.10 2.09
C ASN A 93 7.00 -20.68 1.76
N PRO A 94 6.31 -21.33 0.79
CA PRO A 94 4.96 -20.96 0.38
C PRO A 94 3.94 -20.99 1.53
N SER A 95 4.05 -21.95 2.46
CA SER A 95 3.18 -22.02 3.63
C SER A 95 3.36 -20.79 4.54
N LEU A 96 4.61 -20.39 4.75
CA LEU A 96 4.91 -19.20 5.53
C LEU A 96 4.43 -17.93 4.83
N MET A 97 4.57 -17.86 3.50
CA MET A 97 4.05 -16.72 2.73
C MET A 97 2.52 -16.59 2.88
N ARG A 98 1.80 -17.71 2.87
CA ARG A 98 0.34 -17.68 3.10
C ARG A 98 0.01 -17.16 4.51
N GLN A 99 0.82 -17.50 5.52
CA GLN A 99 0.66 -16.94 6.86
C GLN A 99 0.90 -15.42 6.89
N TYR A 100 1.87 -14.94 6.14
CA TYR A 100 2.10 -13.49 5.99
C TYR A 100 0.91 -12.82 5.31
N SER A 101 0.40 -13.39 4.23
CA SER A 101 -0.71 -12.80 3.47
C SER A 101 -2.03 -12.81 4.23
N SER A 102 -2.21 -13.75 5.15
CA SER A 102 -3.42 -13.85 6.00
C SER A 102 -3.29 -13.11 7.33
N GLY A 103 -2.10 -12.60 7.66
CA GLY A 103 -1.85 -11.91 8.92
C GLY A 103 -1.60 -12.81 10.11
N VAL A 104 -1.53 -14.13 9.91
CA VAL A 104 -1.25 -15.11 10.99
C VAL A 104 0.17 -14.98 11.51
N ALA A 105 1.11 -14.66 10.62
CA ALA A 105 2.49 -14.41 10.98
C ALA A 105 2.95 -13.07 10.38
N LYS A 106 3.96 -12.47 10.99
CA LYS A 106 4.59 -11.23 10.50
C LYS A 106 6.00 -11.52 10.04
N ALA A 107 6.38 -10.97 8.89
CA ALA A 107 7.71 -11.13 8.34
C ALA A 107 8.70 -10.19 9.02
N GLY A 108 9.92 -10.68 9.24
CA GLY A 108 11.03 -9.83 9.64
C GLY A 108 11.67 -9.15 8.43
N GLU A 109 12.65 -8.28 8.67
CA GLU A 109 13.28 -7.48 7.63
C GLU A 109 13.95 -8.32 6.53
N LYS A 110 14.59 -9.43 6.90
CA LYS A 110 15.22 -10.32 5.91
C LYS A 110 14.20 -10.91 4.93
N GLN A 111 13.03 -11.30 5.41
CA GLN A 111 11.97 -11.83 4.58
C GLN A 111 11.35 -10.75 3.70
N TYR A 112 11.13 -9.56 4.24
CA TYR A 112 10.68 -8.41 3.45
C TYR A 112 11.65 -8.10 2.32
N GLU A 113 12.94 -8.14 2.57
CA GLU A 113 13.96 -7.86 1.56
C GLU A 113 13.92 -8.90 0.42
N LYS A 114 13.78 -10.18 0.77
CA LYS A 114 13.63 -11.25 -0.23
C LYS A 114 12.39 -11.04 -1.09
N ILE A 115 11.27 -10.72 -0.48
CA ILE A 115 10.01 -10.49 -1.16
C ILE A 115 10.09 -9.24 -2.03
N ARG A 116 10.63 -8.16 -1.50
CA ARG A 116 10.85 -6.90 -2.23
C ARG A 116 11.69 -7.11 -3.48
N THR A 117 12.79 -7.86 -3.36
CA THR A 117 13.67 -8.17 -4.48
C THR A 117 12.93 -8.96 -5.57
N ALA A 118 12.14 -9.95 -5.18
CA ALA A 118 11.35 -10.74 -6.12
C ALA A 118 10.29 -9.88 -6.83
N ILE A 119 9.57 -9.04 -6.08
CA ILE A 119 8.55 -8.15 -6.64
C ILE A 119 9.17 -7.13 -7.61
N ASN A 120 10.32 -6.57 -7.27
CA ASN A 120 11.01 -5.63 -8.16
C ASN A 120 11.43 -6.30 -9.46
N LYS A 121 11.90 -7.55 -9.42
CA LYS A 121 12.23 -8.30 -10.62
C LYS A 121 10.99 -8.59 -11.47
N MET A 122 9.91 -9.03 -10.84
CA MET A 122 8.63 -9.28 -11.53
C MET A 122 8.11 -8.01 -12.19
N SER A 123 8.19 -6.89 -11.50
CA SER A 123 7.75 -5.60 -12.02
C SER A 123 8.55 -5.18 -13.24
N THR A 124 9.85 -5.38 -13.24
CA THR A 124 10.72 -5.11 -14.39
C THR A 124 10.39 -6.02 -15.57
N ASP A 125 10.18 -7.30 -15.32
CA ASP A 125 9.83 -8.28 -16.36
C ASP A 125 8.47 -7.92 -17.00
N LEU A 126 7.48 -7.57 -16.19
CA LEU A 126 6.16 -7.13 -16.67
C LEU A 126 6.25 -5.87 -17.52
N TYR A 127 7.00 -4.89 -17.04
CA TYR A 127 7.16 -3.61 -17.74
C TYR A 127 7.81 -3.79 -19.12
N ARG A 128 8.74 -4.74 -19.25
CA ARG A 128 9.45 -5.01 -20.50
C ARG A 128 8.74 -6.00 -21.42
N ALA A 129 7.71 -6.67 -20.93
CA ALA A 129 6.98 -7.64 -21.74
C ALA A 129 6.23 -6.96 -22.88
N ARG A 130 6.20 -7.61 -24.03
CA ARG A 130 5.43 -7.19 -25.21
C ARG A 130 4.39 -8.24 -25.53
N LEU A 131 3.18 -7.80 -25.84
CA LEU A 131 2.12 -8.66 -26.29
C LEU A 131 1.87 -8.50 -27.79
#